data_2f2f79e4d669763ae0c9832d422c60d1
#
_entry.id   2f2f79e4d669763ae0c9832d422c60d1
#
_cell.length_a   1.000
_cell.length_b   1.000
_cell.length_c   1.000
_cell.angle_alpha   90.00
_cell.angle_beta   90.00
_cell.angle_gamma   90.00
#
_symmetry.space_group_name_H-M   'P 1'
#
loop_
_entity.id
_entity.type
_entity.pdbx_description
1 polymer ?
#
loop_
_entity_poly.entity_id
_entity_poly.type
_entity_poly.pdbx_seq_one_letter_code
_entity_poly.pdbx_strand_id
1 'polypeptide(L)'
;MAITKSTPAPLTGGTLWCVTIALSLATFMQMLDSTISNVAIPTISGFLGASTDEGTWVITSFGVANAIAIPVTGRLAQRIGELRLFLLSVTFFSLSSLMCSLSINLDVLIFFRVVQGLMAGPLIPLSQSLLLRNYPPEKRTFALALWSMTVIIAPICGPILGGYICDNFSWGWIFLINVPMGIIVLTLCLTLLKGRETETSPVKMNLPGLTLLVLGVGGLQIMLDKGRDLDWFNSSTIIILTVVSVIFLISLVIWESTSENPILDLSLFKSRNFTIGIVSITCAYLFYSGAIVLMPQLLQETMGYNAIWAGLAYAPIGIMPLLISPLIGRYGNKIDMRVLVTFSFLMYAVCYYWRSVT
;
A
#
# COMPACT_ATOMS: atom_id res chain seq x y z
N MET A 1 -22.79 -34.12 3.21
CA MET A 1 -22.63 -33.67 4.61
C MET A 1 -21.41 -32.76 4.66
N ALA A 2 -21.59 -31.44 4.44
CA ALA A 2 -20.52 -30.47 4.46
C ALA A 2 -20.12 -30.23 5.93
N ILE A 3 -18.91 -30.63 6.29
CA ILE A 3 -18.31 -30.30 7.58
C ILE A 3 -18.02 -28.80 7.52
N THR A 4 -18.93 -28.00 8.04
CA THR A 4 -18.67 -26.58 8.31
C THR A 4 -17.51 -26.50 9.29
N LYS A 5 -16.30 -26.26 8.81
CA LYS A 5 -15.16 -25.93 9.67
C LYS A 5 -15.53 -24.65 10.43
N SER A 6 -15.80 -24.81 11.73
CA SER A 6 -16.03 -23.68 12.62
C SER A 6 -14.87 -22.70 12.49
N THR A 7 -15.16 -21.42 12.35
CA THR A 7 -14.15 -20.36 12.41
C THR A 7 -13.30 -20.56 13.65
N PRO A 8 -11.96 -20.64 13.52
CA PRO A 8 -11.10 -20.90 14.68
C PRO A 8 -11.30 -19.80 15.72
N ALA A 9 -11.32 -20.18 17.00
CA ALA A 9 -11.48 -19.26 18.11
C ALA A 9 -10.45 -18.11 18.04
N PRO A 10 -10.81 -16.88 18.46
CA PRO A 10 -9.88 -15.75 18.50
C PRO A 10 -8.61 -16.09 19.27
N LEU A 11 -7.47 -15.55 18.83
CA LEU A 11 -6.22 -15.68 19.55
C LEU A 11 -6.22 -14.80 20.81
N THR A 12 -5.46 -15.21 21.81
CA THR A 12 -5.35 -14.50 23.10
C THR A 12 -3.89 -14.40 23.55
N GLY A 13 -3.63 -13.49 24.48
CA GLY A 13 -2.32 -13.36 25.13
C GLY A 13 -1.17 -13.02 24.19
N GLY A 14 0.02 -13.57 24.47
CA GLY A 14 1.24 -13.29 23.72
C GLY A 14 1.16 -13.69 22.25
N THR A 15 0.47 -14.77 21.91
CA THR A 15 0.30 -15.23 20.52
C THR A 15 -0.41 -14.18 19.67
N LEU A 16 -1.46 -13.55 20.21
CA LEU A 16 -2.18 -12.47 19.52
C LEU A 16 -1.25 -11.27 19.22
N TRP A 17 -0.43 -10.90 20.21
CA TRP A 17 0.54 -9.81 20.02
C TRP A 17 1.61 -10.14 18.97
N CYS A 18 2.17 -11.35 18.98
CA CYS A 18 3.13 -11.78 17.98
C CYS A 18 2.54 -11.78 16.57
N VAL A 19 1.29 -12.23 16.40
CA VAL A 19 0.59 -12.16 15.10
C VAL A 19 0.33 -10.71 14.69
N THR A 20 -0.07 -9.85 15.63
CA THR A 20 -0.27 -8.42 15.34
C THR A 20 1.02 -7.77 14.85
N ILE A 21 2.13 -8.03 15.52
CA ILE A 21 3.45 -7.52 15.12
C ILE A 21 3.84 -8.04 13.73
N ALA A 22 3.66 -9.35 13.48
CA ALA A 22 4.00 -9.94 12.19
C ALA A 22 3.19 -9.33 11.02
N LEU A 23 1.87 -9.21 11.17
CA LEU A 23 0.99 -8.64 10.15
C LEU A 23 1.24 -7.14 9.96
N SER A 24 1.49 -6.41 11.04
CA SER A 24 1.86 -4.99 10.99
C SER A 24 3.24 -4.80 10.36
N LEU A 25 4.22 -5.67 10.64
CA LEU A 25 5.54 -5.61 10.04
C LEU A 25 5.52 -5.86 8.54
N ALA A 26 4.65 -6.75 8.03
CA ALA A 26 4.47 -6.94 6.59
C ALA A 26 3.93 -5.68 5.91
N THR A 27 2.96 -5.01 6.53
CA THR A 27 2.44 -3.73 6.04
C THR A 27 3.50 -2.64 6.10
N PHE A 28 4.24 -2.56 7.20
CA PHE A 28 5.35 -1.62 7.37
C PHE A 28 6.40 -1.81 6.28
N MET A 29 6.82 -3.04 6.04
CA MET A 29 7.81 -3.41 5.01
C MET A 29 7.37 -2.93 3.62
N GLN A 30 6.12 -3.18 3.23
CA GLN A 30 5.59 -2.77 1.93
C GLN A 30 5.49 -1.24 1.80
N MET A 31 5.02 -0.55 2.85
CA MET A 31 4.92 0.91 2.86
C MET A 31 6.29 1.59 2.90
N LEU A 32 7.23 1.03 3.66
CA LEU A 32 8.60 1.51 3.70
C LEU A 32 9.26 1.39 2.33
N ASP A 33 9.16 0.22 1.67
CA ASP A 33 9.73 -0.04 0.35
C ASP A 33 9.22 0.93 -0.71
N SER A 34 7.93 1.28 -0.68
CA SER A 34 7.33 2.23 -1.62
C SER A 34 7.85 3.66 -1.47
N THR A 35 8.34 4.04 -0.29
CA THR A 35 8.77 5.41 0.01
C THR A 35 10.29 5.57 0.08
N ILE A 36 11.00 4.54 0.54
CA ILE A 36 12.47 4.57 0.65
C ILE A 36 13.14 4.69 -0.71
N SER A 37 12.57 4.06 -1.74
CA SER A 37 13.08 4.08 -3.10
C SER A 37 13.07 5.47 -3.72
N ASN A 38 12.14 6.36 -3.32
CA ASN A 38 12.02 7.71 -3.88
C ASN A 38 13.29 8.55 -3.67
N VAL A 39 13.92 8.43 -2.51
CA VAL A 39 15.14 9.19 -2.17
C VAL A 39 16.38 8.60 -2.85
N ALA A 40 16.34 7.30 -3.17
CA ALA A 40 17.48 6.60 -3.72
C ALA A 40 17.63 6.71 -5.26
N ILE A 41 16.61 7.24 -5.97
CA ILE A 41 16.63 7.32 -7.45
C ILE A 41 17.92 7.94 -8.02
N PRO A 42 18.37 9.12 -7.56
CA PRO A 42 19.58 9.71 -8.14
C PRO A 42 20.82 8.81 -7.95
N THR A 43 20.93 8.18 -6.79
CA THR A 43 22.03 7.26 -6.46
C THR A 43 21.98 6.00 -7.31
N ILE A 44 20.78 5.40 -7.46
CA ILE A 44 20.55 4.20 -8.29
C ILE A 44 20.86 4.47 -9.74
N SER A 45 20.31 5.57 -10.30
CA SER A 45 20.51 5.96 -11.69
C SER A 45 21.99 6.23 -11.99
N GLY A 46 22.66 6.99 -11.12
CA GLY A 46 24.10 7.26 -11.26
C GLY A 46 24.96 5.99 -11.23
N PHE A 47 24.63 5.04 -10.34
CA PHE A 47 25.36 3.77 -10.22
C PHE A 47 25.14 2.84 -11.43
N LEU A 48 23.91 2.79 -11.95
CA LEU A 48 23.54 1.92 -13.08
C LEU A 48 23.80 2.58 -14.45
N GLY A 49 24.33 3.80 -14.48
CA GLY A 49 24.64 4.53 -15.73
C GLY A 49 23.40 4.96 -16.51
N ALA A 50 22.28 5.17 -15.81
CA ALA A 50 21.00 5.60 -16.38
C ALA A 50 20.73 7.09 -16.10
N SER A 51 19.88 7.72 -16.90
CA SER A 51 19.37 9.05 -16.60
C SER A 51 18.42 9.02 -15.39
N THR A 52 18.22 10.17 -14.75
CA THR A 52 17.28 10.28 -13.62
C THR A 52 15.84 9.95 -14.07
N ASP A 53 15.46 10.35 -15.29
CA ASP A 53 14.14 10.07 -15.86
C ASP A 53 13.92 8.57 -16.09
N GLU A 54 14.95 7.85 -16.56
CA GLU A 54 14.90 6.38 -16.64
C GLU A 54 14.82 5.74 -15.26
N GLY A 55 15.53 6.28 -14.27
CA GLY A 55 15.50 5.82 -12.90
C GLY A 55 14.13 5.91 -12.23
N THR A 56 13.27 6.84 -12.65
CA THR A 56 11.90 6.95 -12.12
C THR A 56 11.06 5.69 -12.41
N TRP A 57 11.41 4.90 -13.45
CA TRP A 57 10.76 3.63 -13.74
C TRP A 57 10.88 2.60 -12.59
N VAL A 58 11.87 2.73 -11.72
CA VAL A 58 12.00 1.90 -10.52
C VAL A 58 10.80 2.07 -9.60
N ILE A 59 10.25 3.29 -9.50
CA ILE A 59 9.06 3.58 -8.69
C ILE A 59 7.79 3.27 -9.48
N THR A 60 7.70 3.78 -10.71
CA THR A 60 6.52 3.63 -11.57
C THR A 60 6.17 2.16 -11.80
N SER A 61 7.16 1.31 -12.12
CA SER A 61 6.93 -0.12 -12.37
C SER A 61 6.38 -0.85 -11.14
N PHE A 62 6.89 -0.55 -9.96
CA PHE A 62 6.37 -1.07 -8.70
C PHE A 62 4.93 -0.56 -8.43
N GLY A 63 4.70 0.74 -8.59
CA GLY A 63 3.41 1.38 -8.38
C GLY A 63 2.31 0.82 -9.29
N VAL A 64 2.60 0.69 -10.58
CA VAL A 64 1.68 0.10 -11.58
C VAL A 64 1.34 -1.35 -11.20
N ALA A 65 2.35 -2.17 -10.94
CA ALA A 65 2.16 -3.57 -10.58
C ALA A 65 1.35 -3.73 -9.29
N ASN A 66 1.65 -2.91 -8.28
CA ASN A 66 0.93 -2.87 -7.00
C ASN A 66 -0.54 -2.46 -7.20
N ALA A 67 -0.80 -1.39 -7.96
CA ALA A 67 -2.15 -0.91 -8.25
C ALA A 67 -3.02 -1.96 -8.96
N ILE A 68 -2.44 -2.73 -9.87
CA ILE A 68 -3.11 -3.84 -10.55
C ILE A 68 -3.39 -5.01 -9.60
N ALA A 69 -2.45 -5.34 -8.71
CA ALA A 69 -2.55 -6.50 -7.84
C ALA A 69 -3.59 -6.34 -6.70
N ILE A 70 -3.80 -5.10 -6.20
CA ILE A 70 -4.74 -4.84 -5.12
C ILE A 70 -6.17 -5.33 -5.43
N PRO A 71 -6.81 -4.96 -6.54
CA PRO A 71 -8.16 -5.42 -6.86
C PRO A 71 -8.26 -6.94 -7.08
N VAL A 72 -7.21 -7.55 -7.60
CA VAL A 72 -7.17 -8.99 -7.90
C VAL A 72 -7.03 -9.83 -6.61
N THR A 73 -6.52 -9.23 -5.54
CA THR A 73 -6.23 -9.92 -4.26
C THR A 73 -7.45 -10.67 -3.72
N GLY A 74 -8.64 -10.07 -3.75
CA GLY A 74 -9.85 -10.69 -3.21
C GLY A 74 -10.19 -12.01 -3.91
N ARG A 75 -10.09 -12.05 -5.23
CA ARG A 75 -10.33 -13.27 -6.02
C ARG A 75 -9.25 -14.34 -5.81
N LEU A 76 -8.00 -13.93 -5.75
CA LEU A 76 -6.90 -14.84 -5.44
C LEU A 76 -7.04 -15.43 -4.04
N ALA A 77 -7.41 -14.61 -3.04
CA ALA A 77 -7.65 -15.06 -1.68
C ALA A 77 -8.79 -16.08 -1.57
N GLN A 78 -9.89 -15.88 -2.30
CA GLN A 78 -10.97 -16.86 -2.37
C GLN A 78 -10.53 -18.19 -2.99
N ARG A 79 -9.63 -18.16 -3.98
CA ARG A 79 -9.17 -19.37 -4.68
C ARG A 79 -8.07 -20.13 -3.94
N ILE A 80 -7.11 -19.44 -3.36
CA ILE A 80 -5.89 -20.03 -2.78
C ILE A 80 -5.98 -20.08 -1.26
N GLY A 81 -6.76 -19.18 -0.64
CA GLY A 81 -6.82 -18.92 0.78
C GLY A 81 -6.06 -17.64 1.15
N GLU A 82 -6.56 -16.93 2.17
CA GLU A 82 -5.97 -15.65 2.59
C GLU A 82 -4.57 -15.82 3.17
N LEU A 83 -4.38 -16.81 4.06
CA LEU A 83 -3.09 -17.04 4.70
C LEU A 83 -2.04 -17.52 3.70
N ARG A 84 -2.39 -18.47 2.82
CA ARG A 84 -1.46 -18.95 1.79
C ARG A 84 -1.06 -17.84 0.84
N LEU A 85 -2.02 -17.05 0.37
CA LEU A 85 -1.73 -15.92 -0.50
C LEU A 85 -0.84 -14.89 0.19
N PHE A 86 -1.10 -14.58 1.46
CA PHE A 86 -0.27 -13.69 2.25
C PHE A 86 1.16 -14.20 2.38
N LEU A 87 1.36 -15.49 2.73
CA LEU A 87 2.68 -16.09 2.88
C LEU A 87 3.44 -16.12 1.53
N LEU A 88 2.77 -16.47 0.43
CA LEU A 88 3.36 -16.40 -0.91
C LEU A 88 3.77 -14.95 -1.25
N SER A 89 2.90 -13.99 -0.97
CA SER A 89 3.19 -12.57 -1.22
C SER A 89 4.40 -12.08 -0.43
N VAL A 90 4.50 -12.39 0.87
CA VAL A 90 5.69 -12.05 1.68
C VAL A 90 6.95 -12.72 1.14
N THR A 91 6.85 -14.01 0.77
CA THR A 91 8.00 -14.77 0.27
C THR A 91 8.53 -14.16 -1.02
N PHE A 92 7.67 -13.99 -2.03
CA PHE A 92 8.10 -13.46 -3.32
C PHE A 92 8.43 -11.97 -3.27
N PHE A 93 7.78 -11.19 -2.40
CA PHE A 93 8.18 -9.81 -2.13
C PHE A 93 9.62 -9.75 -1.59
N SER A 94 9.95 -10.57 -0.61
CA SER A 94 11.30 -10.60 -0.01
C SER A 94 12.35 -11.12 -0.98
N LEU A 95 12.01 -12.15 -1.78
CA LEU A 95 12.89 -12.67 -2.82
C LEU A 95 13.16 -11.66 -3.93
N SER A 96 12.11 -11.00 -4.43
CA SER A 96 12.28 -9.95 -5.44
C SER A 96 13.03 -8.74 -4.89
N SER A 97 12.84 -8.41 -3.60
CA SER A 97 13.63 -7.38 -2.93
C SER A 97 15.13 -7.74 -2.87
N LEU A 98 15.45 -8.98 -2.57
CA LEU A 98 16.83 -9.48 -2.65
C LEU A 98 17.38 -9.35 -4.08
N MET A 99 16.59 -9.73 -5.09
CA MET A 99 17.01 -9.61 -6.49
C MET A 99 17.16 -8.16 -6.94
N CYS A 100 16.32 -7.24 -6.45
CA CYS A 100 16.49 -5.81 -6.66
C CYS A 100 17.85 -5.33 -6.11
N SER A 101 18.22 -5.76 -4.92
CA SER A 101 19.51 -5.38 -4.29
C SER A 101 20.74 -5.88 -5.06
N LEU A 102 20.59 -6.97 -5.82
CA LEU A 102 21.64 -7.60 -6.61
C LEU A 102 21.60 -7.22 -8.10
N SER A 103 20.72 -6.31 -8.49
CA SER A 103 20.54 -5.93 -9.89
C SER A 103 21.78 -5.22 -10.43
N ILE A 104 22.21 -5.65 -11.63
CA ILE A 104 23.44 -5.16 -12.29
C ILE A 104 23.16 -4.09 -13.35
N ASN A 105 21.88 -3.93 -13.75
CA ASN A 105 21.42 -2.93 -14.70
C ASN A 105 19.98 -2.51 -14.37
N LEU A 106 19.53 -1.41 -14.99
CA LEU A 106 18.21 -0.84 -14.72
C LEU A 106 17.05 -1.77 -15.15
N ASP A 107 17.17 -2.46 -16.29
CA ASP A 107 16.10 -3.32 -16.81
C ASP A 107 15.82 -4.51 -15.86
N VAL A 108 16.86 -5.13 -15.33
CA VAL A 108 16.75 -6.21 -14.34
C VAL A 108 16.12 -5.68 -13.05
N LEU A 109 16.50 -4.48 -12.61
CA LEU A 109 15.91 -3.85 -11.45
C LEU A 109 14.42 -3.58 -11.68
N ILE A 110 14.03 -3.00 -12.82
CA ILE A 110 12.63 -2.73 -13.17
C ILE A 110 11.83 -4.04 -13.22
N PHE A 111 12.37 -5.10 -13.82
CA PHE A 111 11.70 -6.39 -13.86
C PHE A 111 11.38 -6.92 -12.45
N PHE A 112 12.36 -6.90 -11.53
CA PHE A 112 12.10 -7.34 -10.16
C PHE A 112 11.23 -6.38 -9.38
N ARG A 113 11.21 -5.09 -9.71
CA ARG A 113 10.26 -4.12 -9.15
C ARG A 113 8.82 -4.43 -9.58
N VAL A 114 8.59 -4.86 -10.82
CA VAL A 114 7.26 -5.33 -11.25
C VAL A 114 6.84 -6.56 -10.44
N VAL A 115 7.70 -7.56 -10.29
CA VAL A 115 7.40 -8.77 -9.49
C VAL A 115 7.12 -8.39 -8.04
N GLN A 116 7.94 -7.52 -7.47
CA GLN A 116 7.80 -7.03 -6.10
C GLN A 116 6.47 -6.28 -5.91
N GLY A 117 6.09 -5.40 -6.86
CA GLY A 117 4.83 -4.67 -6.84
C GLY A 117 3.60 -5.57 -6.91
N LEU A 118 3.63 -6.61 -7.78
CA LEU A 118 2.56 -7.60 -7.83
C LEU A 118 2.38 -8.34 -6.50
N MET A 119 3.46 -8.62 -5.80
CA MET A 119 3.43 -9.31 -4.51
C MET A 119 3.13 -8.34 -3.34
N ALA A 120 3.38 -7.05 -3.51
CA ALA A 120 3.06 -6.00 -2.55
C ALA A 120 1.54 -5.76 -2.43
N GLY A 121 0.82 -5.80 -3.56
CA GLY A 121 -0.61 -5.50 -3.59
C GLY A 121 -1.47 -6.28 -2.58
N PRO A 122 -1.28 -7.58 -2.42
CA PRO A 122 -2.01 -8.38 -1.43
C PRO A 122 -1.65 -8.10 0.03
N LEU A 123 -0.47 -7.56 0.36
CA LEU A 123 0.04 -7.50 1.73
C LEU A 123 -0.84 -6.65 2.65
N ILE A 124 -1.27 -5.47 2.22
CA ILE A 124 -2.10 -4.57 3.02
C ILE A 124 -3.50 -5.18 3.30
N PRO A 125 -4.30 -5.52 2.28
CA PRO A 125 -5.64 -6.02 2.50
C PRO A 125 -5.65 -7.36 3.23
N LEU A 126 -4.69 -8.25 2.97
CA LEU A 126 -4.63 -9.54 3.65
C LEU A 126 -4.13 -9.42 5.08
N SER A 127 -3.14 -8.55 5.37
CA SER A 127 -2.71 -8.31 6.76
C SER A 127 -3.87 -7.80 7.60
N GLN A 128 -4.67 -6.87 7.06
CA GLN A 128 -5.84 -6.32 7.74
C GLN A 128 -6.94 -7.38 7.94
N SER A 129 -7.26 -8.16 6.91
CA SER A 129 -8.24 -9.25 6.99
C SER A 129 -7.83 -10.31 8.02
N LEU A 130 -6.60 -10.81 7.93
CA LEU A 130 -6.04 -11.78 8.86
C LEU A 130 -6.02 -11.25 10.31
N LEU A 131 -5.69 -9.97 10.49
CA LEU A 131 -5.71 -9.33 11.80
C LEU A 131 -7.12 -9.35 12.39
N LEU A 132 -8.12 -8.86 11.66
CA LEU A 132 -9.50 -8.79 12.11
C LEU A 132 -10.12 -10.15 12.42
N ARG A 133 -9.74 -11.19 11.69
CA ARG A 133 -10.21 -12.56 11.91
C ARG A 133 -9.65 -13.20 13.17
N ASN A 134 -8.47 -12.81 13.58
CA ASN A 134 -7.80 -13.36 14.75
C ASN A 134 -8.13 -12.60 16.04
N TYR A 135 -8.73 -11.41 15.95
CA TYR A 135 -9.15 -10.61 17.10
C TYR A 135 -10.59 -10.88 17.50
N PRO A 136 -10.90 -10.86 18.83
CA PRO A 136 -12.28 -10.82 19.31
C PRO A 136 -13.02 -9.59 18.76
N PRO A 137 -14.34 -9.70 18.47
CA PRO A 137 -15.11 -8.61 17.88
C PRO A 137 -14.98 -7.28 18.63
N GLU A 138 -14.96 -7.32 19.96
CA GLU A 138 -14.89 -6.14 20.84
C GLU A 138 -13.56 -5.40 20.75
N LYS A 139 -12.49 -6.09 20.30
CA LYS A 139 -11.12 -5.53 20.20
C LYS A 139 -10.68 -5.25 18.77
N ARG A 140 -11.54 -5.43 17.78
CA ARG A 140 -11.19 -5.22 16.36
C ARG A 140 -10.82 -3.76 16.06
N THR A 141 -11.54 -2.80 16.65
CA THR A 141 -11.22 -1.37 16.50
C THR A 141 -9.83 -1.05 17.05
N PHE A 142 -9.47 -1.63 18.19
CA PHE A 142 -8.14 -1.48 18.76
C PHE A 142 -7.05 -2.11 17.87
N ALA A 143 -7.31 -3.30 17.31
CA ALA A 143 -6.39 -3.96 16.40
C ALA A 143 -6.12 -3.11 15.14
N LEU A 144 -7.18 -2.56 14.54
CA LEU A 144 -7.06 -1.66 13.39
C LEU A 144 -6.31 -0.38 13.74
N ALA A 145 -6.52 0.18 14.92
CA ALA A 145 -5.80 1.34 15.39
C ALA A 145 -4.29 1.07 15.50
N LEU A 146 -3.89 -0.07 16.07
CA LEU A 146 -2.48 -0.48 16.12
C LEU A 146 -1.89 -0.70 14.73
N TRP A 147 -2.61 -1.39 13.86
CA TRP A 147 -2.18 -1.65 12.50
C TRP A 147 -2.02 -0.35 11.69
N SER A 148 -2.94 0.61 11.84
CA SER A 148 -2.89 1.89 11.12
C SER A 148 -1.67 2.75 11.50
N MET A 149 -1.11 2.57 12.70
CA MET A 149 0.14 3.24 13.08
C MET A 149 1.28 2.88 12.12
N THR A 150 1.36 1.63 11.68
CA THR A 150 2.43 1.19 10.76
C THR A 150 2.30 1.84 9.38
N VAL A 151 1.07 2.03 8.90
CA VAL A 151 0.78 2.71 7.63
C VAL A 151 1.23 4.17 7.64
N ILE A 152 1.17 4.81 8.82
CA ILE A 152 1.54 6.22 8.98
C ILE A 152 3.04 6.40 9.23
N ILE A 153 3.63 5.52 10.04
CA ILE A 153 5.05 5.65 10.43
C ILE A 153 5.98 5.26 9.28
N ALA A 154 5.64 4.22 8.51
CA ALA A 154 6.50 3.71 7.45
C ALA A 154 6.88 4.77 6.39
N PRO A 155 5.96 5.57 5.85
CA PRO A 155 6.31 6.63 4.90
C PRO A 155 7.21 7.72 5.47
N ILE A 156 7.15 7.96 6.78
CA ILE A 156 8.03 8.94 7.45
C ILE A 156 9.44 8.35 7.61
N CYS A 157 9.54 7.07 7.94
CA CYS A 157 10.81 6.38 8.07
C CYS A 157 11.54 6.22 6.72
N GLY A 158 10.78 6.11 5.60
CA GLY A 158 11.33 5.85 4.27
C GLY A 158 12.43 6.83 3.85
N PRO A 159 12.14 8.13 3.74
CA PRO A 159 13.14 9.12 3.37
C PRO A 159 14.34 9.19 4.33
N ILE A 160 14.09 9.07 5.64
CA ILE A 160 15.14 9.12 6.66
C ILE A 160 16.10 7.94 6.52
N LEU A 161 15.55 6.73 6.46
CA LEU A 161 16.35 5.51 6.31
C LEU A 161 16.99 5.43 4.92
N GLY A 162 16.27 5.85 3.87
CA GLY A 162 16.77 5.85 2.50
C GLY A 162 17.96 6.78 2.33
N GLY A 163 17.88 8.02 2.84
CA GLY A 163 18.99 8.96 2.84
C GLY A 163 20.18 8.41 3.61
N TYR A 164 19.95 7.96 4.85
CA TYR A 164 21.04 7.38 5.66
C TYR A 164 21.73 6.18 5.01
N ILE A 165 20.94 5.28 4.39
CA ILE A 165 21.49 4.09 3.72
C ILE A 165 22.28 4.49 2.47
N CYS A 166 21.77 5.40 1.65
CA CYS A 166 22.46 5.86 0.44
C CYS A 166 23.76 6.60 0.74
N ASP A 167 23.80 7.36 1.84
CA ASP A 167 24.98 8.14 2.24
C ASP A 167 26.08 7.27 2.88
N ASN A 168 25.72 6.19 3.60
CA ASN A 168 26.67 5.41 4.40
C ASN A 168 26.90 3.98 3.90
N PHE A 169 26.01 3.46 3.04
CA PHE A 169 26.05 2.10 2.49
C PHE A 169 25.79 2.14 0.98
N SER A 170 25.74 0.97 0.34
CA SER A 170 25.31 0.88 -1.05
C SER A 170 23.79 0.98 -1.17
N TRP A 171 23.31 1.55 -2.27
CA TRP A 171 21.87 1.69 -2.55
C TRP A 171 21.09 0.37 -2.46
N GLY A 172 21.70 -0.77 -2.77
CA GLY A 172 21.06 -2.08 -2.69
C GLY A 172 20.52 -2.43 -1.29
N TRP A 173 21.05 -1.82 -0.23
CA TRP A 173 20.58 -2.05 1.14
C TRP A 173 19.17 -1.54 1.38
N ILE A 174 18.67 -0.56 0.60
CA ILE A 174 17.27 -0.11 0.71
C ILE A 174 16.27 -1.23 0.42
N PHE A 175 16.66 -2.16 -0.47
CA PHE A 175 15.88 -3.36 -0.76
C PHE A 175 16.22 -4.50 0.20
N LEU A 176 17.48 -4.67 0.55
CA LEU A 176 17.93 -5.77 1.40
C LEU A 176 17.31 -5.75 2.80
N ILE A 177 16.96 -4.58 3.32
CA ILE A 177 16.28 -4.42 4.62
C ILE A 177 14.94 -5.17 4.70
N ASN A 178 14.28 -5.42 3.57
CA ASN A 178 13.04 -6.17 3.51
C ASN A 178 13.22 -7.67 3.75
N VAL A 179 14.39 -8.21 3.48
CA VAL A 179 14.67 -9.66 3.60
C VAL A 179 14.59 -10.15 5.05
N PRO A 180 15.31 -9.56 6.02
CA PRO A 180 15.19 -9.98 7.42
C PRO A 180 13.77 -9.74 7.98
N MET A 181 13.11 -8.65 7.60
CA MET A 181 11.73 -8.41 8.01
C MET A 181 10.78 -9.48 7.47
N GLY A 182 10.93 -9.85 6.19
CA GLY A 182 10.14 -10.92 5.57
C GLY A 182 10.35 -12.28 6.24
N ILE A 183 11.58 -12.63 6.60
CA ILE A 183 11.90 -13.88 7.34
C ILE A 183 11.18 -13.90 8.69
N ILE A 184 11.20 -12.79 9.44
CA ILE A 184 10.49 -12.68 10.73
C ILE A 184 8.98 -12.88 10.52
N VAL A 185 8.38 -12.18 9.54
CA VAL A 185 6.95 -12.30 9.22
C VAL A 185 6.58 -13.74 8.86
N LEU A 186 7.35 -14.37 7.96
CA LEU A 186 7.11 -15.74 7.53
C LEU A 186 7.20 -16.72 8.71
N THR A 187 8.24 -16.61 9.52
CA THR A 187 8.45 -17.51 10.68
C THR A 187 7.28 -17.40 11.67
N LEU A 188 6.87 -16.19 12.02
CA LEU A 188 5.77 -15.97 12.96
C LEU A 188 4.43 -16.43 12.38
N CYS A 189 4.15 -16.10 11.12
CA CYS A 189 2.86 -16.48 10.51
C CYS A 189 2.76 -17.99 10.25
N LEU A 190 3.84 -18.66 9.79
CA LEU A 190 3.86 -20.10 9.57
C LEU A 190 3.69 -20.90 10.87
N THR A 191 4.23 -20.38 11.97
CA THR A 191 4.14 -21.08 13.28
C THR A 191 2.82 -20.79 13.99
N LEU A 192 2.39 -19.52 14.03
CA LEU A 192 1.27 -19.08 14.88
C LEU A 192 -0.09 -19.12 14.18
N LEU A 193 -0.14 -19.03 12.85
CA LEU A 193 -1.39 -19.08 12.06
C LEU A 193 -1.61 -20.44 11.39
N LYS A 194 -0.84 -21.46 11.75
CA LYS A 194 -1.01 -22.82 11.23
C LYS A 194 -2.44 -23.32 11.48
N GLY A 195 -3.10 -23.80 10.43
CA GLY A 195 -4.47 -24.33 10.51
C GLY A 195 -5.58 -23.25 10.53
N ARG A 196 -5.26 -21.97 10.36
CA ARG A 196 -6.22 -20.84 10.33
C ARG A 196 -6.53 -20.33 8.92
N GLU A 197 -6.39 -21.21 7.93
CA GLU A 197 -6.67 -20.87 6.53
C GLU A 197 -8.17 -20.61 6.32
N THR A 198 -8.49 -19.72 5.38
CA THR A 198 -9.87 -19.51 4.92
C THR A 198 -10.35 -20.67 4.06
N GLU A 199 -11.65 -20.88 4.03
CA GLU A 199 -12.26 -21.78 3.06
C GLU A 199 -12.00 -21.28 1.65
N THR A 200 -11.56 -22.17 0.79
CA THR A 200 -11.30 -21.88 -0.61
C THR A 200 -12.47 -22.32 -1.47
N SER A 201 -12.80 -21.54 -2.47
CA SER A 201 -13.82 -21.87 -3.46
C SER A 201 -13.20 -21.86 -4.87
N PRO A 202 -13.61 -22.77 -5.77
CA PRO A 202 -13.11 -22.83 -7.14
C PRO A 202 -13.69 -21.71 -8.00
N VAL A 203 -13.28 -20.46 -7.71
CA VAL A 203 -13.73 -19.29 -8.45
C VAL A 203 -12.96 -19.21 -9.79
N LYS A 204 -13.69 -19.09 -10.88
CA LYS A 204 -13.08 -18.86 -12.21
C LYS A 204 -12.49 -17.44 -12.25
N MET A 205 -11.28 -17.34 -12.77
CA MET A 205 -10.66 -16.03 -13.04
C MET A 205 -11.34 -15.38 -14.24
N ASN A 206 -11.79 -14.16 -14.08
CA ASN A 206 -12.34 -13.34 -15.14
C ASN A 206 -11.18 -12.72 -15.95
N LEU A 207 -10.66 -13.47 -16.94
CA LEU A 207 -9.53 -13.00 -17.75
C LEU A 207 -9.84 -11.71 -18.54
N PRO A 208 -11.02 -11.53 -19.19
CA PRO A 208 -11.34 -10.25 -19.80
C PRO A 208 -11.34 -9.09 -18.80
N GLY A 209 -11.97 -9.25 -17.63
CA GLY A 209 -11.95 -8.25 -16.58
C GLY A 209 -10.53 -7.92 -16.10
N LEU A 210 -9.68 -8.94 -15.96
CA LEU A 210 -8.26 -8.75 -15.63
C LEU A 210 -7.51 -7.94 -16.69
N THR A 211 -7.73 -8.25 -17.98
CA THR A 211 -7.08 -7.51 -19.07
C THR A 211 -7.52 -6.04 -19.08
N LEU A 212 -8.83 -5.78 -18.93
CA LEU A 212 -9.38 -4.42 -18.85
C LEU A 212 -8.82 -3.66 -17.64
N LEU A 213 -8.67 -4.33 -16.49
CA LEU A 213 -8.07 -3.76 -15.28
C LEU A 213 -6.60 -3.39 -15.52
N VAL A 214 -5.80 -4.32 -16.06
CA VAL A 214 -4.36 -4.09 -16.32
C VAL A 214 -4.15 -2.92 -17.27
N LEU A 215 -4.88 -2.87 -18.37
CA LEU A 215 -4.73 -1.81 -19.37
C LEU A 215 -5.32 -0.48 -18.87
N GLY A 216 -6.45 -0.51 -18.17
CA GLY A 216 -7.10 0.69 -17.65
C GLY A 216 -6.35 1.32 -16.49
N VAL A 217 -6.10 0.56 -15.43
CA VAL A 217 -5.40 1.05 -14.23
C VAL A 217 -3.93 1.26 -14.50
N GLY A 218 -3.28 0.31 -15.20
CA GLY A 218 -1.86 0.42 -15.55
C GLY A 218 -1.58 1.62 -16.45
N GLY A 219 -2.38 1.82 -17.50
CA GLY A 219 -2.27 3.00 -18.37
C GLY A 219 -2.51 4.30 -17.62
N LEU A 220 -3.52 4.36 -16.74
CA LEU A 220 -3.79 5.52 -15.91
C LEU A 220 -2.62 5.84 -14.96
N GLN A 221 -2.08 4.82 -14.30
CA GLN A 221 -0.94 5.00 -13.38
C GLN A 221 0.28 5.54 -14.12
N ILE A 222 0.64 4.95 -15.29
CA ILE A 222 1.77 5.43 -16.09
C ILE A 222 1.53 6.88 -16.56
N MET A 223 0.31 7.20 -17.00
CA MET A 223 -0.06 8.54 -17.43
C MET A 223 0.13 9.56 -16.31
N LEU A 224 -0.32 9.24 -15.09
CA LEU A 224 -0.19 10.12 -13.93
C LEU A 224 1.28 10.27 -13.48
N ASP A 225 2.03 9.18 -13.45
CA ASP A 225 3.44 9.20 -13.01
C ASP A 225 4.33 9.95 -14.01
N LYS A 226 4.14 9.73 -15.31
CA LYS A 226 4.95 10.32 -16.38
C LYS A 226 4.40 11.62 -16.94
N GLY A 227 3.23 12.06 -16.49
CA GLY A 227 2.58 13.25 -17.02
C GLY A 227 3.44 14.48 -16.94
N ARG A 228 4.11 14.73 -15.81
CA ARG A 228 5.01 15.87 -15.62
C ARG A 228 6.25 15.78 -16.50
N ASP A 229 6.89 14.64 -16.57
CA ASP A 229 8.13 14.41 -17.32
C ASP A 229 7.92 14.56 -18.83
N LEU A 230 6.72 14.23 -19.32
CA LEU A 230 6.33 14.27 -20.73
C LEU A 230 5.46 15.49 -21.10
N ASP A 231 5.41 16.52 -20.27
CA ASP A 231 4.67 17.76 -20.52
C ASP A 231 3.16 17.55 -20.74
N TRP A 232 2.58 16.61 -19.96
CA TRP A 232 1.14 16.34 -19.94
C TRP A 232 0.51 16.19 -21.33
N PHE A 233 -0.59 16.88 -21.61
CA PHE A 233 -1.36 16.79 -22.85
C PHE A 233 -0.68 17.43 -24.08
N ASN A 234 0.54 17.94 -23.94
CA ASN A 234 1.37 18.32 -25.10
C ASN A 234 2.06 17.09 -25.72
N SER A 235 2.13 15.98 -24.99
CA SER A 235 2.71 14.71 -25.45
C SER A 235 1.66 13.80 -26.06
N SER A 236 1.89 13.32 -27.28
CA SER A 236 1.06 12.32 -27.92
C SER A 236 0.96 11.03 -27.10
N THR A 237 2.04 10.65 -26.41
CA THR A 237 2.07 9.45 -25.54
C THR A 237 1.08 9.59 -24.38
N ILE A 238 1.06 10.73 -23.71
CA ILE A 238 0.12 10.98 -22.60
C ILE A 238 -1.31 11.02 -23.09
N ILE A 239 -1.58 11.65 -24.25
CA ILE A 239 -2.92 11.65 -24.85
C ILE A 239 -3.40 10.24 -25.15
N ILE A 240 -2.56 9.41 -25.79
CA ILE A 240 -2.89 8.02 -26.09
C ILE A 240 -3.13 7.22 -24.81
N LEU A 241 -2.25 7.32 -23.81
CA LEU A 241 -2.43 6.64 -22.51
C LEU A 241 -3.72 7.06 -21.83
N THR A 242 -4.07 8.35 -21.86
CA THR A 242 -5.32 8.86 -21.29
C THR A 242 -6.53 8.26 -21.98
N VAL A 243 -6.58 8.34 -23.33
CA VAL A 243 -7.70 7.82 -24.11
C VAL A 243 -7.86 6.30 -23.90
N VAL A 244 -6.76 5.57 -24.00
CA VAL A 244 -6.74 4.12 -23.77
C VAL A 244 -7.22 3.79 -22.37
N SER A 245 -6.68 4.43 -21.35
CA SER A 245 -7.07 4.19 -19.94
C SER A 245 -8.55 4.46 -19.71
N VAL A 246 -9.08 5.57 -20.21
CA VAL A 246 -10.49 5.92 -20.07
C VAL A 246 -11.40 4.89 -20.74
N ILE A 247 -11.06 4.48 -21.98
CA ILE A 247 -11.82 3.45 -22.71
C ILE A 247 -11.82 2.13 -21.93
N PHE A 248 -10.65 1.67 -21.47
CA PHE A 248 -10.54 0.40 -20.77
C PHE A 248 -11.18 0.45 -19.37
N LEU A 249 -11.13 1.57 -18.65
CA LEU A 249 -11.80 1.74 -17.35
C LEU A 249 -13.33 1.76 -17.50
N ILE A 250 -13.86 2.47 -18.52
CA ILE A 250 -15.30 2.44 -18.80
C ILE A 250 -15.74 1.02 -19.19
N SER A 251 -14.98 0.36 -20.07
CA SER A 251 -15.24 -1.02 -20.47
C SER A 251 -15.16 -1.98 -19.28
N LEU A 252 -14.23 -1.77 -18.33
CA LEU A 252 -14.12 -2.53 -17.09
C LEU A 252 -15.41 -2.39 -16.25
N VAL A 253 -15.87 -1.17 -16.03
CA VAL A 253 -17.12 -0.92 -15.25
C VAL A 253 -18.32 -1.62 -15.89
N ILE A 254 -18.47 -1.51 -17.21
CA ILE A 254 -19.56 -2.18 -17.94
C ILE A 254 -19.44 -3.70 -17.80
N TRP A 255 -18.22 -4.24 -18.04
CA TRP A 255 -17.96 -5.68 -17.96
C TRP A 255 -18.21 -6.25 -16.56
N GLU A 256 -17.68 -5.59 -15.53
CA GLU A 256 -17.82 -6.03 -14.14
C GLU A 256 -19.28 -5.90 -13.63
N SER A 257 -20.07 -4.98 -14.19
CA SER A 257 -21.48 -4.85 -13.86
C SER A 257 -22.36 -5.97 -14.43
N THR A 258 -21.90 -6.64 -15.48
CA THR A 258 -22.66 -7.67 -16.21
C THR A 258 -22.09 -9.07 -16.04
N SER A 259 -20.84 -9.20 -15.54
CA SER A 259 -20.15 -10.46 -15.39
C SER A 259 -20.71 -11.29 -14.23
N GLU A 260 -20.89 -12.60 -14.44
CA GLU A 260 -21.26 -13.56 -13.39
C GLU A 260 -20.17 -13.72 -12.31
N ASN A 261 -18.91 -13.48 -12.69
CA ASN A 261 -17.75 -13.62 -11.81
C ASN A 261 -16.90 -12.35 -11.83
N PRO A 262 -17.42 -11.20 -11.30
CA PRO A 262 -16.70 -9.94 -11.35
C PRO A 262 -15.44 -9.98 -10.48
N ILE A 263 -14.34 -9.34 -10.91
CA ILE A 263 -13.15 -9.11 -10.08
C ILE A 263 -13.48 -8.09 -8.99
N LEU A 264 -14.20 -7.04 -9.38
CA LEU A 264 -14.70 -5.99 -8.51
C LEU A 264 -16.21 -6.12 -8.36
N ASP A 265 -16.69 -6.40 -7.18
CA ASP A 265 -18.12 -6.46 -6.90
C ASP A 265 -18.70 -5.03 -6.80
N LEU A 266 -19.13 -4.49 -7.94
CA LEU A 266 -19.72 -3.17 -8.01
C LEU A 266 -21.08 -3.06 -7.31
N SER A 267 -21.72 -4.21 -6.96
CA SER A 267 -22.99 -4.20 -6.23
C SER A 267 -22.87 -3.60 -4.82
N LEU A 268 -21.67 -3.62 -4.24
CA LEU A 268 -21.36 -3.00 -2.96
C LEU A 268 -21.65 -1.49 -2.95
N PHE A 269 -21.47 -0.82 -4.09
CA PHE A 269 -21.78 0.61 -4.24
C PHE A 269 -23.27 0.94 -4.20
N LYS A 270 -24.16 -0.05 -4.28
CA LYS A 270 -25.60 0.14 -4.03
C LYS A 270 -25.88 0.44 -2.54
N SER A 271 -24.97 0.04 -1.65
CA SER A 271 -25.06 0.37 -0.23
C SER A 271 -24.58 1.80 0.02
N ARG A 272 -25.49 2.67 0.47
CA ARG A 272 -25.18 4.08 0.77
C ARG A 272 -24.00 4.23 1.76
N ASN A 273 -23.98 3.41 2.81
CA ASN A 273 -22.92 3.49 3.82
C ASN A 273 -21.57 3.10 3.25
N PHE A 274 -21.52 2.07 2.39
CA PHE A 274 -20.30 1.65 1.71
C PHE A 274 -19.77 2.75 0.77
N THR A 275 -20.64 3.30 -0.07
CA THR A 275 -20.27 4.36 -1.02
C THR A 275 -19.75 5.61 -0.32
N ILE A 276 -20.46 6.10 0.71
CA ILE A 276 -19.98 7.24 1.51
C ILE A 276 -18.65 6.92 2.19
N GLY A 277 -18.49 5.71 2.74
CA GLY A 277 -17.25 5.28 3.37
C GLY A 277 -16.07 5.29 2.38
N ILE A 278 -16.25 4.73 1.19
CA ILE A 278 -15.22 4.72 0.14
C ILE A 278 -14.85 6.14 -0.30
N VAL A 279 -15.84 6.98 -0.60
CA VAL A 279 -15.58 8.37 -0.99
C VAL A 279 -14.85 9.12 0.11
N SER A 280 -15.28 8.99 1.36
CA SER A 280 -14.63 9.65 2.49
C SER A 280 -13.19 9.21 2.67
N ILE A 281 -12.91 7.90 2.64
CA ILE A 281 -11.53 7.40 2.83
C ILE A 281 -10.64 7.80 1.64
N THR A 282 -11.18 7.82 0.41
CA THR A 282 -10.45 8.26 -0.78
C THR A 282 -10.07 9.73 -0.66
N CYS A 283 -11.00 10.61 -0.29
CA CYS A 283 -10.72 12.03 -0.07
C CYS A 283 -9.69 12.24 1.06
N ALA A 284 -9.87 11.55 2.19
CA ALA A 284 -8.94 11.65 3.31
C ALA A 284 -7.52 11.20 2.93
N TYR A 285 -7.41 10.10 2.16
CA TYR A 285 -6.12 9.60 1.71
C TYR A 285 -5.46 10.51 0.67
N LEU A 286 -6.25 11.15 -0.21
CA LEU A 286 -5.74 12.14 -1.16
C LEU A 286 -5.08 13.32 -0.44
N PHE A 287 -5.76 13.91 0.55
CA PHE A 287 -5.20 15.00 1.34
C PHE A 287 -3.97 14.56 2.13
N TYR A 288 -4.03 13.40 2.76
CA TYR A 288 -2.91 12.83 3.52
C TYR A 288 -1.67 12.59 2.64
N SER A 289 -1.85 11.94 1.49
CA SER A 289 -0.76 11.64 0.55
C SER A 289 -0.14 12.90 -0.03
N GLY A 290 -0.98 13.89 -0.40
CA GLY A 290 -0.50 15.18 -0.86
C GLY A 290 0.37 15.88 0.18
N ALA A 291 -0.03 15.87 1.45
CA ALA A 291 0.76 16.47 2.52
C ALA A 291 2.10 15.75 2.76
N ILE A 292 2.11 14.41 2.72
CA ILE A 292 3.35 13.62 2.90
C ILE A 292 4.38 13.91 1.80
N VAL A 293 3.95 14.10 0.57
CA VAL A 293 4.85 14.32 -0.56
C VAL A 293 5.26 15.80 -0.66
N LEU A 294 4.28 16.70 -0.62
CA LEU A 294 4.53 18.13 -0.90
C LEU A 294 5.26 18.86 0.22
N MET A 295 5.03 18.49 1.50
CA MET A 295 5.65 19.22 2.61
C MET A 295 7.16 19.03 2.72
N PRO A 296 7.72 17.81 2.69
CA PRO A 296 9.16 17.65 2.66
C PRO A 296 9.82 18.28 1.43
N GLN A 297 9.14 18.26 0.28
CA GLN A 297 9.63 18.88 -0.94
C GLN A 297 9.68 20.41 -0.78
N LEU A 298 8.62 21.04 -0.27
CA LEU A 298 8.61 22.48 0.00
C LEU A 298 9.70 22.90 0.99
N LEU A 299 9.91 22.12 2.06
CA LEU A 299 10.98 22.40 3.03
C LEU A 299 12.37 22.32 2.39
N GLN A 300 12.60 21.37 1.47
CA GLN A 300 13.90 21.20 0.82
C GLN A 300 14.11 22.22 -0.31
N GLU A 301 13.15 22.37 -1.21
CA GLU A 301 13.30 23.19 -2.43
C GLU A 301 13.15 24.70 -2.15
N THR A 302 12.25 25.07 -1.22
CA THR A 302 11.93 26.49 -0.98
C THR A 302 12.63 27.03 0.26
N MET A 303 12.71 26.23 1.34
CA MET A 303 13.27 26.68 2.63
C MET A 303 14.74 26.24 2.82
N GLY A 304 15.33 25.45 1.90
CA GLY A 304 16.73 25.04 1.93
C GLY A 304 17.07 24.01 3.02
N TYR A 305 16.08 23.32 3.59
CA TYR A 305 16.34 22.26 4.55
C TYR A 305 17.01 21.07 3.85
N ASN A 306 17.95 20.41 4.51
CA ASN A 306 18.42 19.12 4.02
C ASN A 306 17.36 18.03 4.28
N ALA A 307 17.49 16.88 3.61
CA ALA A 307 16.50 15.78 3.69
C ALA A 307 16.25 15.29 5.12
N ILE A 308 17.29 15.25 5.97
CA ILE A 308 17.19 14.83 7.37
C ILE A 308 16.35 15.82 8.18
N TRP A 309 16.64 17.11 8.07
CA TRP A 309 15.90 18.15 8.80
C TRP A 309 14.46 18.31 8.29
N ALA A 310 14.22 18.17 6.98
CA ALA A 310 12.88 18.12 6.42
C ALA A 310 12.06 16.93 6.96
N GLY A 311 12.69 15.76 7.05
CA GLY A 311 12.07 14.58 7.65
C GLY A 311 11.79 14.75 9.15
N LEU A 312 12.71 15.29 9.91
CA LEU A 312 12.54 15.56 11.34
C LEU A 312 11.47 16.64 11.61
N ALA A 313 11.40 17.68 10.81
CA ALA A 313 10.36 18.71 10.91
C ALA A 313 8.96 18.14 10.64
N TYR A 314 8.87 17.10 9.77
CA TYR A 314 7.63 16.42 9.44
C TYR A 314 7.28 15.25 10.40
N ALA A 315 8.27 14.69 11.10
CA ALA A 315 8.11 13.54 12.00
C ALA A 315 7.00 13.71 13.08
N PRO A 316 6.73 14.90 13.66
CA PRO A 316 5.66 15.09 14.65
C PRO A 316 4.26 14.69 14.15
N ILE A 317 4.04 14.67 12.83
CA ILE A 317 2.78 14.18 12.23
C ILE A 317 2.49 12.71 12.60
N GLY A 318 3.54 11.88 12.76
CA GLY A 318 3.41 10.49 13.19
C GLY A 318 3.09 10.34 14.69
N ILE A 319 3.38 11.35 15.52
CA ILE A 319 3.16 11.29 16.97
C ILE A 319 1.66 11.36 17.30
N MET A 320 0.89 12.18 16.60
CA MET A 320 -0.55 12.30 16.83
C MET A 320 -1.32 10.98 16.67
N PRO A 321 -1.16 10.21 15.58
CA PRO A 321 -1.76 8.89 15.47
C PRO A 321 -1.33 7.92 16.57
N LEU A 322 -0.06 7.96 17.01
CA LEU A 322 0.44 7.16 18.13
C LEU A 322 -0.31 7.43 19.42
N LEU A 323 -0.62 8.70 19.71
CA LEU A 323 -1.35 9.10 20.91
C LEU A 323 -2.86 8.88 20.80
N ILE A 324 -3.44 9.16 19.63
CA ILE A 324 -4.89 9.15 19.42
C ILE A 324 -5.42 7.74 19.12
N SER A 325 -4.67 6.89 18.41
CA SER A 325 -5.14 5.56 18.03
C SER A 325 -5.53 4.67 19.21
N PRO A 326 -4.79 4.60 20.33
CA PRO A 326 -5.21 3.85 21.51
C PRO A 326 -6.50 4.40 22.14
N LEU A 327 -6.68 5.74 22.12
CA LEU A 327 -7.90 6.39 22.62
C LEU A 327 -9.10 6.03 21.74
N ILE A 328 -8.96 6.09 20.41
CA ILE A 328 -10.00 5.66 19.47
C ILE A 328 -10.28 4.16 19.66
N GLY A 329 -9.26 3.33 19.80
CA GLY A 329 -9.40 1.90 20.03
C GLY A 329 -10.21 1.59 21.31
N ARG A 330 -10.06 2.39 22.35
CA ARG A 330 -10.75 2.21 23.64
C ARG A 330 -12.16 2.82 23.67
N TYR A 331 -12.34 3.98 23.06
CA TYR A 331 -13.58 4.77 23.17
C TYR A 331 -14.36 4.84 21.84
N GLY A 332 -13.79 4.43 20.72
CA GLY A 332 -14.40 4.56 19.40
C GLY A 332 -15.74 3.84 19.25
N ASN A 333 -15.94 2.71 19.97
CA ASN A 333 -17.22 2.01 20.01
C ASN A 333 -18.33 2.77 20.77
N LYS A 334 -17.97 3.82 21.54
CA LYS A 334 -18.91 4.64 22.32
C LYS A 334 -19.29 5.94 21.61
N ILE A 335 -18.59 6.30 20.56
CA ILE A 335 -18.76 7.55 19.81
C ILE A 335 -19.36 7.20 18.44
N ASP A 336 -20.33 7.97 18.00
CA ASP A 336 -20.87 7.82 16.64
C ASP A 336 -19.76 8.08 15.62
N MET A 337 -19.53 7.11 14.74
CA MET A 337 -18.50 7.18 13.70
C MET A 337 -18.66 8.41 12.80
N ARG A 338 -19.89 8.90 12.60
CA ARG A 338 -20.17 10.11 11.81
C ARG A 338 -19.53 11.35 12.44
N VAL A 339 -19.59 11.45 13.78
CA VAL A 339 -18.98 12.57 14.52
C VAL A 339 -17.47 12.54 14.36
N LEU A 340 -16.85 11.35 14.49
CA LEU A 340 -15.40 11.19 14.32
C LEU A 340 -14.94 11.58 12.91
N VAL A 341 -15.64 11.11 11.88
CA VAL A 341 -15.32 11.43 10.48
C VAL A 341 -15.49 12.91 10.21
N THR A 342 -16.60 13.51 10.65
CA THR A 342 -16.86 14.96 10.47
C THR A 342 -15.79 15.80 11.17
N PHE A 343 -15.43 15.44 12.40
CA PHE A 343 -14.36 16.12 13.15
C PHE A 343 -13.01 16.02 12.43
N SER A 344 -12.67 14.85 11.89
CA SER A 344 -11.43 14.65 11.13
C SER A 344 -11.36 15.54 9.88
N PHE A 345 -12.43 15.64 9.10
CA PHE A 345 -12.47 16.53 7.94
C PHE A 345 -12.44 18.01 8.31
N LEU A 346 -13.08 18.40 9.41
CA LEU A 346 -12.97 19.77 9.92
C LEU A 346 -11.52 20.10 10.33
N MET A 347 -10.83 19.17 10.98
CA MET A 347 -9.41 19.33 11.32
C MET A 347 -8.53 19.45 10.07
N TYR A 348 -8.77 18.64 9.03
CA TYR A 348 -8.09 18.81 7.75
C TYR A 348 -8.33 20.21 7.18
N ALA A 349 -9.59 20.69 7.14
CA ALA A 349 -9.92 22.00 6.61
C ALA A 349 -9.21 23.13 7.39
N VAL A 350 -9.20 23.05 8.72
CA VAL A 350 -8.51 24.04 9.59
C VAL A 350 -6.99 24.00 9.33
N CYS A 351 -6.38 22.82 9.28
CA CYS A 351 -4.93 22.70 9.04
C CYS A 351 -4.52 23.23 7.67
N TYR A 352 -5.28 22.91 6.61
CA TYR A 352 -4.97 23.40 5.27
C TYR A 352 -5.23 24.89 5.12
N TYR A 353 -6.30 25.40 5.73
CA TYR A 353 -6.55 26.84 5.77
C TYR A 353 -5.40 27.59 6.46
N TRP A 354 -4.97 27.10 7.63
CA TRP A 354 -3.84 27.70 8.37
C TRP A 354 -2.58 27.74 7.49
N ARG A 355 -2.27 26.65 6.81
CA ARG A 355 -1.12 26.57 5.90
C ARG A 355 -1.22 27.48 4.68
N SER A 356 -2.42 27.83 4.23
CA SER A 356 -2.62 28.72 3.08
C SER A 356 -2.43 30.21 3.43
N VAL A 357 -2.47 30.54 4.71
CA VAL A 357 -2.38 31.93 5.21
C VAL A 357 -1.00 32.22 5.82
N THR A 358 -0.25 31.18 6.22
CA THR A 358 1.12 31.30 6.76
C THR A 358 2.14 30.98 5.68
#